data_94bbb5d4b9266ff586400d582765866d
#
_entry.id   94bbb5d4b9266ff586400d582765866d
#
_cell.length_a   1.000
_cell.length_b   1.000
_cell.length_c   1.000
_cell.angle_alpha   90.00
_cell.angle_beta   90.00
_cell.angle_gamma   90.00
#
_symmetry.space_group_name_H-M   'P 1'
#
loop_
_entity.id
_entity.type
_entity.pdbx_description
1 polymer ?
#
loop_
_entity_poly.entity_id
_entity_poly.type
_entity_poly.pdbx_seq_one_letter_code
_entity_poly.pdbx_strand_id
1 'polypeptide(L)'
;MGCAASPKLLEDNKLAGEEGVGNYGLRDQRRALEWVHDFIADFGGDGSNVTVFGASTGAADILSHLNSTSNASYPLFARAIVQSPTIEPNLPSVSFAGVHLSKVMSALRVSTIQELRKVPVDKLIGFTSGPRAVDDGYLFKNGSTETRAAEEVLQNHLHVPEKLTAQCVIEQHIADTHGTHTSRIGAKVLQVLHHDQLALVPRPRGPAASQQPVIIGDCNCESFGYASAASAWTPAAVVRRVGAICLSVKKANALLRAYDISAHTPDEEFLDRVLELINDARFAWPTHLAAEKFRSSRSLKDSGGVWRYVFDQEAPGSGVPHHATDLLYLFDTARPAFAAQLLLASPDPDSFFPDRFDVDDDDDDTPFDNSAFDNSAFDDGGSDDEPMPSVDQYQYGAVRDALQTRWLTFAYGQAPWSRDKVFVFGPEGEAGERGLNIFESRRRTASWRNALEPLGQMLVQKVGLELSNGPSGAQLMHRQELLEEHMHQQHKL
;
A
#
# COMPACT_ATOMS: atom_id res chain seq x y z
N MET A 1 7.01 8.38 -9.41
CA MET A 1 7.09 7.86 -10.80
C MET A 1 7.73 6.47 -10.90
N GLY A 2 8.01 5.79 -9.79
CA GLY A 2 8.68 4.48 -9.75
C GLY A 2 7.99 3.35 -10.54
N CYS A 3 6.73 3.52 -10.94
CA CYS A 3 5.97 2.55 -11.74
C CYS A 3 5.46 3.14 -13.07
N ALA A 4 6.04 4.24 -13.54
CA ALA A 4 5.68 4.82 -14.83
C ALA A 4 5.92 3.83 -15.98
N ALA A 5 4.89 3.58 -16.79
CA ALA A 5 4.95 2.67 -17.92
C ALA A 5 4.15 3.19 -19.11
N SER A 6 4.63 2.92 -20.30
CA SER A 6 3.89 3.12 -21.54
C SER A 6 4.52 2.29 -22.67
N PRO A 7 3.80 2.03 -23.76
CA PRO A 7 4.39 1.37 -24.93
C PRO A 7 5.61 2.10 -25.49
N LYS A 8 5.60 3.44 -25.52
CA LYS A 8 6.74 4.25 -25.99
C LYS A 8 7.96 4.10 -25.06
N LEU A 9 7.75 4.08 -23.73
CA LEU A 9 8.83 3.89 -22.77
C LEU A 9 9.38 2.46 -22.84
N LEU A 10 8.52 1.46 -23.10
CA LEU A 10 8.96 0.08 -23.34
C LEU A 10 9.85 -0.04 -24.58
N GLU A 11 9.50 0.67 -25.66
CA GLU A 11 10.31 0.70 -26.88
C GLU A 11 11.67 1.39 -26.64
N ASP A 12 11.68 2.54 -25.94
CA ASP A 12 12.88 3.26 -25.57
C ASP A 12 13.82 2.39 -24.70
N ASN A 13 13.27 1.66 -23.72
CA ASN A 13 14.02 0.73 -22.88
C ASN A 13 14.65 -0.42 -23.72
N LYS A 14 13.88 -1.01 -24.65
CA LYS A 14 14.38 -2.06 -25.54
C LYS A 14 15.53 -1.56 -26.42
N LEU A 15 15.45 -0.34 -26.94
CA LEU A 15 16.54 0.29 -27.70
C LEU A 15 17.79 0.52 -26.84
N ALA A 16 17.62 0.74 -25.54
CA ALA A 16 18.70 0.85 -24.57
C ALA A 16 19.26 -0.51 -24.11
N GLY A 17 18.66 -1.62 -24.55
CA GLY A 17 19.07 -2.98 -24.14
C GLY A 17 18.46 -3.43 -22.80
N GLU A 18 17.45 -2.72 -22.31
CA GLU A 18 16.77 -3.07 -21.06
C GLU A 18 15.49 -3.89 -21.31
N GLU A 19 15.22 -4.85 -20.43
CA GLU A 19 14.04 -5.67 -20.49
C GLU A 19 12.91 -5.10 -19.61
N GLY A 20 11.69 -5.08 -20.15
CA GLY A 20 10.49 -4.62 -19.47
C GLY A 20 10.37 -3.10 -19.32
N VAL A 21 9.29 -2.66 -18.66
CA VAL A 21 8.98 -1.25 -18.44
C VAL A 21 8.14 -1.08 -17.17
N GLY A 22 8.30 0.04 -16.48
CA GLY A 22 7.64 0.25 -15.19
C GLY A 22 8.28 -0.58 -14.07
N ASN A 23 7.59 -0.62 -12.93
CA ASN A 23 8.06 -1.37 -11.77
C ASN A 23 9.49 -0.99 -11.30
N TYR A 24 9.95 0.22 -11.63
CA TYR A 24 11.32 0.63 -11.33
C TYR A 24 11.59 0.64 -9.83
N GLY A 25 10.64 1.10 -8.99
CA GLY A 25 10.77 1.06 -7.55
C GLY A 25 10.91 -0.38 -7.01
N LEU A 26 10.13 -1.33 -7.54
CA LEU A 26 10.27 -2.75 -7.18
C LEU A 26 11.61 -3.32 -7.64
N ARG A 27 12.13 -2.88 -8.78
CA ARG A 27 13.45 -3.29 -9.27
C ARG A 27 14.57 -2.71 -8.41
N ASP A 28 14.44 -1.46 -7.95
CA ASP A 28 15.40 -0.83 -7.03
C ASP A 28 15.41 -1.57 -5.68
N GLN A 29 14.24 -1.90 -5.13
CA GLN A 29 14.13 -2.74 -3.92
C GLN A 29 14.79 -4.11 -4.12
N ARG A 30 14.60 -4.72 -5.29
CA ARG A 30 15.25 -5.98 -5.61
C ARG A 30 16.77 -5.83 -5.65
N ARG A 31 17.30 -4.75 -6.23
CA ARG A 31 18.74 -4.44 -6.22
C ARG A 31 19.28 -4.26 -4.81
N ALA A 32 18.52 -3.62 -3.93
CA ALA A 32 18.89 -3.51 -2.52
C ALA A 32 18.94 -4.89 -1.84
N LEU A 33 17.98 -5.77 -2.11
CA LEU A 33 17.97 -7.14 -1.60
C LEU A 33 19.14 -7.98 -2.17
N GLU A 34 19.51 -7.80 -3.43
CA GLU A 34 20.68 -8.41 -4.05
C GLU A 34 21.96 -7.94 -3.32
N TRP A 35 22.07 -6.65 -3.04
CA TRP A 35 23.18 -6.12 -2.27
C TRP A 35 23.26 -6.72 -0.87
N VAL A 36 22.13 -6.78 -0.15
CA VAL A 36 22.06 -7.42 1.17
C VAL A 36 22.52 -8.87 1.08
N HIS A 37 21.99 -9.63 0.11
CA HIS A 37 22.35 -11.03 -0.06
C HIS A 37 23.86 -11.21 -0.29
N ASP A 38 24.48 -10.33 -1.09
CA ASP A 38 25.88 -10.49 -1.52
C ASP A 38 26.87 -9.95 -0.47
N PHE A 39 26.51 -8.94 0.32
CA PHE A 39 27.45 -8.21 1.17
C PHE A 39 27.17 -8.24 2.67
N ILE A 40 25.95 -8.65 3.12
CA ILE A 40 25.60 -8.54 4.53
C ILE A 40 26.48 -9.39 5.44
N ALA A 41 27.13 -10.42 4.91
CA ALA A 41 28.08 -11.26 5.65
C ALA A 41 29.29 -10.45 6.15
N ASP A 42 29.72 -9.43 5.41
CA ASP A 42 30.81 -8.54 5.80
C ASP A 42 30.47 -7.68 7.02
N PHE A 43 29.16 -7.54 7.30
CA PHE A 43 28.59 -6.83 8.45
C PHE A 43 28.12 -7.79 9.56
N GLY A 44 28.45 -9.07 9.48
CA GLY A 44 28.08 -10.09 10.47
C GLY A 44 26.66 -10.64 10.29
N GLY A 45 25.97 -10.33 9.20
CA GLY A 45 24.64 -10.86 8.87
C GLY A 45 24.71 -12.18 8.08
N ASP A 46 23.54 -12.78 7.83
CA ASP A 46 23.38 -14.01 7.04
C ASP A 46 22.46 -13.73 5.82
N GLY A 47 23.06 -13.63 4.63
CA GLY A 47 22.34 -13.41 3.37
C GLY A 47 21.36 -14.54 3.02
N SER A 48 21.49 -15.74 3.61
CA SER A 48 20.54 -16.84 3.45
C SER A 48 19.35 -16.76 4.40
N ASN A 49 19.41 -15.93 5.44
CA ASN A 49 18.40 -15.77 6.50
C ASN A 49 17.74 -14.39 6.51
N VAL A 50 17.54 -13.79 5.35
CA VAL A 50 16.92 -12.48 5.22
C VAL A 50 15.41 -12.57 5.47
N THR A 51 14.89 -11.74 6.37
CA THR A 51 13.45 -11.53 6.58
C THR A 51 13.09 -10.14 6.13
N VAL A 52 12.14 -10.03 5.18
CA VAL A 52 11.59 -8.74 4.77
C VAL A 52 10.30 -8.47 5.54
N PHE A 53 10.12 -7.22 5.96
CA PHE A 53 8.85 -6.80 6.54
C PHE A 53 8.46 -5.42 6.03
N GLY A 54 7.17 -5.12 6.05
CA GLY A 54 6.67 -3.85 5.58
C GLY A 54 5.20 -3.67 5.90
N ALA A 55 4.83 -2.40 6.04
CA ALA A 55 3.45 -1.98 6.29
C ALA A 55 2.89 -1.20 5.12
N SER A 56 1.56 -1.20 4.97
CA SER A 56 0.85 -0.41 3.97
C SER A 56 1.34 -0.69 2.55
N THR A 57 1.87 0.32 1.90
CA THR A 57 2.46 0.24 0.57
C THR A 57 3.71 -0.64 0.55
N GLY A 58 4.54 -0.63 1.61
CA GLY A 58 5.69 -1.54 1.72
C GLY A 58 5.26 -3.01 1.82
N ALA A 59 4.14 -3.29 2.50
CA ALA A 59 3.54 -4.62 2.52
C ALA A 59 3.03 -5.04 1.12
N ALA A 60 2.46 -4.12 0.35
CA ALA A 60 2.04 -4.37 -1.04
C ALA A 60 3.25 -4.65 -1.95
N ASP A 61 4.37 -3.97 -1.74
CA ASP A 61 5.61 -4.22 -2.47
C ASP A 61 6.17 -5.62 -2.15
N ILE A 62 6.13 -6.04 -0.88
CA ILE A 62 6.50 -7.42 -0.49
C ILE A 62 5.60 -8.45 -1.19
N LEU A 63 4.30 -8.23 -1.24
CA LEU A 63 3.38 -9.09 -1.98
C LEU A 63 3.72 -9.14 -3.47
N SER A 64 4.12 -8.01 -4.04
CA SER A 64 4.58 -7.92 -5.42
C SER A 64 5.87 -8.73 -5.63
N HIS A 65 6.84 -8.63 -4.73
CA HIS A 65 8.05 -9.46 -4.78
C HIS A 65 7.73 -10.95 -4.66
N LEU A 66 6.88 -11.35 -3.71
CA LEU A 66 6.46 -12.74 -3.53
C LEU A 66 5.81 -13.34 -4.79
N ASN A 67 5.09 -12.53 -5.56
CA ASN A 67 4.42 -12.93 -6.80
C ASN A 67 5.27 -12.71 -8.06
N SER A 68 6.47 -12.13 -7.96
CA SER A 68 7.32 -11.83 -9.11
C SER A 68 7.99 -13.07 -9.68
N THR A 69 8.19 -13.09 -11.00
CA THR A 69 8.93 -14.17 -11.67
C THR A 69 10.39 -14.24 -11.25
N SER A 70 10.98 -13.09 -10.96
CA SER A 70 12.36 -13.01 -10.48
C SER A 70 12.53 -13.68 -9.12
N ASN A 71 11.56 -13.50 -8.19
CA ASN A 71 11.60 -14.17 -6.89
C ASN A 71 11.33 -15.68 -7.02
N ALA A 72 10.46 -16.10 -7.94
CA ALA A 72 10.23 -17.51 -8.23
C ALA A 72 11.50 -18.21 -8.73
N SER A 73 12.32 -17.52 -9.54
CA SER A 73 13.55 -18.06 -10.10
C SER A 73 14.73 -17.96 -9.13
N TYR A 74 14.81 -16.88 -8.36
CA TYR A 74 15.89 -16.57 -7.44
C TYR A 74 15.37 -15.74 -6.26
N PRO A 75 14.93 -16.39 -5.16
CA PRO A 75 14.48 -15.71 -3.95
C PRO A 75 15.66 -15.06 -3.23
N LEU A 76 15.51 -13.78 -2.87
CA LEU A 76 16.52 -12.98 -2.15
C LEU A 76 16.23 -12.84 -0.66
N PHE A 77 15.11 -13.39 -0.20
CA PHE A 77 14.73 -13.41 1.21
C PHE A 77 14.10 -14.75 1.55
N ALA A 78 14.26 -15.15 2.80
CA ALA A 78 13.81 -16.45 3.29
C ALA A 78 12.33 -16.41 3.71
N ARG A 79 11.84 -15.27 4.20
CA ARG A 79 10.48 -15.11 4.75
C ARG A 79 10.02 -13.66 4.71
N ALA A 80 8.71 -13.46 4.90
CA ALA A 80 8.11 -12.13 4.81
C ALA A 80 7.08 -11.87 5.92
N ILE A 81 7.00 -10.62 6.38
CA ILE A 81 5.97 -10.11 7.28
C ILE A 81 5.24 -8.97 6.57
N VAL A 82 3.93 -9.13 6.40
CA VAL A 82 3.06 -8.27 5.60
C VAL A 82 2.04 -7.63 6.53
N GLN A 83 2.19 -6.33 6.80
CA GLN A 83 1.38 -5.59 7.77
C GLN A 83 0.46 -4.63 7.03
N SER A 84 -0.86 -4.80 7.20
CA SER A 84 -1.89 -3.89 6.65
C SER A 84 -1.69 -3.53 5.17
N PRO A 85 -1.55 -4.51 4.25
CA PRO A 85 -1.20 -4.23 2.87
C PRO A 85 -2.29 -3.47 2.13
N THR A 86 -1.90 -2.45 1.35
CA THR A 86 -2.78 -1.80 0.36
C THR A 86 -2.71 -2.59 -0.95
N ILE A 87 -3.64 -3.52 -1.14
CA ILE A 87 -3.60 -4.45 -2.27
C ILE A 87 -4.40 -3.88 -3.45
N GLU A 88 -3.74 -3.74 -4.61
CA GLU A 88 -4.44 -3.48 -5.87
C GLU A 88 -4.96 -4.80 -6.45
N PRO A 89 -6.25 -4.88 -6.85
CA PRO A 89 -6.86 -6.15 -7.26
C PRO A 89 -6.28 -6.68 -8.57
N ASN A 90 -5.88 -5.78 -9.45
CA ASN A 90 -5.33 -6.11 -10.75
C ASN A 90 -4.15 -5.19 -11.06
N LEU A 91 -3.12 -5.76 -11.66
CA LEU A 91 -2.04 -4.98 -12.22
C LEU A 91 -2.49 -4.39 -13.56
N PRO A 92 -2.45 -3.06 -13.76
CA PRO A 92 -2.78 -2.46 -15.04
C PRO A 92 -1.79 -2.90 -16.11
N SER A 93 -2.25 -3.01 -17.34
CA SER A 93 -1.37 -3.24 -18.49
C SER A 93 -0.48 -2.03 -18.76
N VAL A 94 0.63 -2.24 -19.47
CA VAL A 94 1.53 -1.17 -19.93
C VAL A 94 0.77 -0.09 -20.72
N SER A 95 -0.20 -0.49 -21.54
CA SER A 95 -1.01 0.44 -22.32
C SER A 95 -1.92 1.30 -21.45
N PHE A 96 -2.55 0.71 -20.45
CA PHE A 96 -3.40 1.43 -19.50
C PHE A 96 -2.58 2.41 -18.64
N ALA A 97 -1.44 1.98 -18.12
CA ALA A 97 -0.51 2.85 -17.38
C ALA A 97 0.00 4.01 -18.27
N GLY A 98 0.16 3.77 -19.57
CA GLY A 98 0.55 4.77 -20.56
C GLY A 98 -0.44 5.94 -20.68
N VAL A 99 -1.72 5.71 -20.45
CA VAL A 99 -2.73 6.79 -20.41
C VAL A 99 -2.44 7.76 -19.26
N HIS A 100 -2.08 7.24 -18.09
CA HIS A 100 -1.69 8.07 -16.95
C HIS A 100 -0.39 8.84 -17.25
N LEU A 101 0.64 8.16 -17.76
CA LEU A 101 1.90 8.82 -18.12
C LEU A 101 1.70 9.93 -19.16
N SER A 102 0.81 9.73 -20.13
CA SER A 102 0.48 10.74 -21.13
C SER A 102 -0.14 11.99 -20.50
N LYS A 103 -1.00 11.85 -19.48
CA LYS A 103 -1.55 12.99 -18.72
C LYS A 103 -0.46 13.76 -17.99
N VAL A 104 0.47 13.03 -17.33
CA VAL A 104 1.63 13.63 -16.64
C VAL A 104 2.50 14.39 -17.63
N MET A 105 2.84 13.80 -18.77
CA MET A 105 3.63 14.45 -19.83
C MET A 105 2.95 15.71 -20.36
N SER A 106 1.64 15.66 -20.58
CA SER A 106 0.86 16.84 -21.00
C SER A 106 0.88 17.95 -19.96
N ALA A 107 0.72 17.63 -18.68
CA ALA A 107 0.79 18.61 -17.59
C ALA A 107 2.18 19.23 -17.46
N LEU A 108 3.24 18.47 -17.71
CA LEU A 108 4.62 18.93 -17.74
C LEU A 108 5.02 19.63 -19.06
N ARG A 109 4.12 19.63 -20.06
CA ARG A 109 4.36 20.16 -21.41
C ARG A 109 5.57 19.53 -22.12
N VAL A 110 5.74 18.22 -21.94
CA VAL A 110 6.76 17.42 -22.62
C VAL A 110 6.09 16.42 -23.57
N SER A 111 6.71 16.18 -24.71
CA SER A 111 6.13 15.37 -25.79
C SER A 111 6.90 14.06 -26.01
N THR A 112 8.15 14.00 -25.58
CA THR A 112 9.04 12.85 -25.79
C THR A 112 9.56 12.27 -24.47
N ILE A 113 9.96 11.00 -24.49
CA ILE A 113 10.61 10.35 -23.35
C ILE A 113 11.93 11.04 -22.99
N GLN A 114 12.66 11.50 -23.98
CA GLN A 114 13.93 12.23 -23.80
C GLN A 114 13.73 13.58 -23.10
N GLU A 115 12.64 14.28 -23.37
CA GLU A 115 12.24 15.49 -22.64
C GLU A 115 11.82 15.15 -21.22
N LEU A 116 11.01 14.09 -21.04
CA LEU A 116 10.58 13.63 -19.71
C LEU A 116 11.77 13.29 -18.80
N ARG A 117 12.80 12.64 -19.34
CA ARG A 117 14.04 12.30 -18.60
C ARG A 117 14.84 13.54 -18.14
N LYS A 118 14.59 14.70 -18.72
CA LYS A 118 15.24 15.98 -18.36
C LYS A 118 14.43 16.79 -17.35
N VAL A 119 13.21 16.37 -17.04
CA VAL A 119 12.37 17.07 -16.06
C VAL A 119 12.98 16.91 -14.67
N PRO A 120 13.20 17.99 -13.92
CA PRO A 120 13.70 17.94 -12.56
C PRO A 120 12.80 17.09 -11.66
N VAL A 121 13.41 16.35 -10.71
CA VAL A 121 12.70 15.40 -9.83
C VAL A 121 11.63 16.07 -8.98
N ASP A 122 11.91 17.27 -8.47
CA ASP A 122 10.97 18.10 -7.71
C ASP A 122 9.65 18.35 -8.45
N LYS A 123 9.72 18.54 -9.78
CA LYS A 123 8.52 18.67 -10.62
C LYS A 123 7.79 17.36 -10.85
N LEU A 124 8.49 16.23 -10.78
CA LEU A 124 7.90 14.90 -10.95
C LEU A 124 7.21 14.39 -9.69
N ILE A 125 7.67 14.78 -8.50
CA ILE A 125 7.13 14.33 -7.20
C ILE A 125 5.65 14.70 -7.07
N GLY A 126 5.22 15.84 -7.58
CA GLY A 126 3.80 16.26 -7.58
C GLY A 126 2.84 15.33 -8.35
N PHE A 127 3.36 14.40 -9.17
CA PHE A 127 2.58 13.43 -9.93
C PHE A 127 2.70 12.01 -9.35
N THR A 128 2.43 11.86 -8.06
CA THR A 128 2.54 10.57 -7.35
C THR A 128 1.35 9.64 -7.59
N SER A 129 0.20 10.16 -8.04
CA SER A 129 -0.99 9.37 -8.33
C SER A 129 -0.79 8.55 -9.61
N GLY A 130 -0.66 7.25 -9.48
CA GLY A 130 -0.52 6.31 -10.60
C GLY A 130 -0.49 4.88 -10.09
N PRO A 131 -0.53 3.89 -10.98
CA PRO A 131 -0.44 2.50 -10.57
C PRO A 131 0.90 2.24 -9.86
N ARG A 132 0.87 1.49 -8.77
CA ARG A 132 2.07 1.12 -8.01
C ARG A 132 2.88 0.05 -8.70
N ALA A 133 2.21 -0.90 -9.35
CA ALA A 133 2.81 -1.96 -10.13
C ALA A 133 2.08 -2.10 -11.47
N VAL A 134 2.75 -2.65 -12.46
CA VAL A 134 2.26 -2.79 -13.82
C VAL A 134 2.55 -4.21 -14.32
N ASP A 135 1.60 -4.84 -14.99
CA ASP A 135 1.85 -6.08 -15.71
C ASP A 135 2.69 -5.77 -16.95
N ASP A 136 4.01 -5.87 -16.78
CA ASP A 136 5.00 -5.58 -17.82
C ASP A 136 5.40 -6.83 -18.63
N GLY A 137 4.84 -8.01 -18.29
CA GLY A 137 5.19 -9.28 -18.89
C GLY A 137 6.62 -9.77 -18.57
N TYR A 138 7.37 -9.03 -17.77
CA TYR A 138 8.75 -9.33 -17.37
C TYR A 138 8.85 -9.63 -15.88
N LEU A 139 8.52 -8.67 -15.02
CA LEU A 139 8.49 -8.85 -13.56
C LEU A 139 7.30 -9.74 -13.16
N PHE A 140 6.18 -9.60 -13.85
CA PHE A 140 4.96 -10.39 -13.67
C PHE A 140 4.60 -11.10 -14.98
N LYS A 141 4.84 -12.41 -15.07
CA LYS A 141 4.60 -13.19 -16.31
C LYS A 141 3.18 -13.71 -16.52
N ASN A 142 2.36 -13.66 -15.48
CA ASN A 142 0.99 -14.17 -15.55
C ASN A 142 0.03 -13.00 -15.37
N GLY A 143 -0.25 -12.28 -16.45
CA GLY A 143 -1.49 -11.51 -16.50
C GLY A 143 -2.62 -12.48 -16.16
N SER A 144 -3.27 -12.33 -15.01
CA SER A 144 -4.41 -13.18 -14.67
C SER A 144 -5.43 -13.03 -15.79
N THR A 145 -6.04 -14.15 -16.20
CA THR A 145 -7.17 -14.15 -17.14
C THR A 145 -8.31 -13.22 -16.70
N GLU A 146 -8.36 -12.89 -15.42
CA GLU A 146 -9.26 -11.90 -14.82
C GLU A 146 -8.93 -10.45 -15.22
N THR A 147 -7.64 -10.11 -15.44
CA THR A 147 -7.24 -8.77 -15.90
C THR A 147 -7.76 -8.46 -17.29
N ARG A 148 -7.74 -9.44 -18.22
CA ARG A 148 -8.26 -9.27 -19.57
C ARG A 148 -9.78 -9.07 -19.60
N ALA A 149 -10.53 -9.85 -18.82
CA ALA A 149 -11.98 -9.70 -18.73
C ALA A 149 -12.40 -8.36 -18.12
N ALA A 150 -11.63 -7.85 -17.14
CA ALA A 150 -11.88 -6.55 -16.51
C ALA A 150 -11.55 -5.36 -17.43
N GLU A 151 -10.48 -5.46 -18.23
CA GLU A 151 -10.14 -4.44 -19.24
C GLU A 151 -11.17 -4.38 -20.36
N GLU A 152 -11.67 -5.53 -20.82
CA GLU A 152 -12.73 -5.61 -21.82
C GLU A 152 -14.05 -4.98 -21.34
N VAL A 153 -14.40 -5.17 -20.06
CA VAL A 153 -15.57 -4.53 -19.44
C VAL A 153 -15.37 -3.02 -19.29
N LEU A 154 -14.16 -2.54 -18.92
CA LEU A 154 -13.86 -1.12 -18.79
C LEU A 154 -13.79 -0.43 -20.17
N GLN A 155 -13.21 -1.05 -21.18
CA GLN A 155 -13.16 -0.53 -22.55
C GLN A 155 -14.54 -0.44 -23.16
N ASN A 156 -15.43 -1.40 -22.90
CA ASN A 156 -16.81 -1.37 -23.38
C ASN A 156 -17.69 -0.31 -22.68
N HIS A 157 -17.29 0.18 -21.49
CA HIS A 157 -18.01 1.24 -20.76
C HIS A 157 -17.44 2.64 -20.94
N LEU A 158 -16.16 2.75 -21.33
CA LEU A 158 -15.58 3.99 -21.84
C LEU A 158 -15.79 3.98 -23.35
N HIS A 159 -16.89 4.51 -23.81
CA HIS A 159 -17.16 4.76 -25.22
C HIS A 159 -16.14 5.79 -25.74
N VAL A 160 -14.89 5.35 -25.93
CA VAL A 160 -13.89 6.05 -26.71
C VAL A 160 -14.07 5.57 -28.14
N PRO A 161 -14.51 6.39 -29.08
CA PRO A 161 -14.71 5.97 -30.44
C PRO A 161 -13.41 5.41 -31.01
N GLU A 162 -13.44 4.19 -31.50
CA GLU A 162 -12.33 3.45 -32.14
C GLU A 162 -11.62 4.25 -33.28
N LYS A 163 -12.24 5.32 -33.76
CA LYS A 163 -11.69 6.19 -34.80
C LYS A 163 -10.54 7.09 -34.38
N LEU A 164 -10.31 7.29 -33.07
CA LEU A 164 -9.21 8.13 -32.59
C LEU A 164 -7.87 7.39 -32.45
N THR A 165 -7.90 6.05 -32.36
CA THR A 165 -6.70 5.22 -32.22
C THR A 165 -6.05 4.90 -33.57
N ALA A 166 -6.83 4.76 -34.64
CA ALA A 166 -6.29 4.47 -35.96
C ALA A 166 -5.66 5.68 -36.66
N GLN A 167 -6.16 6.88 -36.39
CA GLN A 167 -5.69 8.10 -37.03
C GLN A 167 -4.37 8.60 -36.44
N CYS A 168 -4.11 8.35 -35.14
CA CYS A 168 -2.85 8.68 -34.50
C CYS A 168 -1.67 7.80 -34.97
N VAL A 169 -1.95 6.57 -35.44
CA VAL A 169 -0.91 5.65 -35.93
C VAL A 169 -0.49 5.95 -37.37
N ILE A 170 -1.40 6.49 -38.19
CA ILE A 170 -1.12 6.75 -39.62
C ILE A 170 -0.37 8.07 -39.83
N GLU A 171 -0.60 9.11 -39.01
CA GLU A 171 0.14 10.39 -39.15
C GLU A 171 1.57 10.33 -38.61
N GLN A 172 1.92 9.36 -37.76
CA GLN A 172 3.27 9.19 -37.20
C GLN A 172 4.21 8.38 -38.09
N HIS A 173 3.69 7.64 -39.05
CA HIS A 173 4.52 6.83 -39.96
C HIS A 173 5.11 7.64 -41.14
N ILE A 174 4.69 8.89 -41.31
CA ILE A 174 5.15 9.77 -42.40
C ILE A 174 6.27 10.74 -41.96
N ALA A 175 6.49 10.90 -40.63
CA ALA A 175 7.45 11.86 -40.08
C ALA A 175 8.87 11.28 -39.86
N ASP A 176 9.08 9.96 -39.90
CA ASP A 176 10.32 9.31 -39.44
C ASP A 176 11.31 8.94 -40.56
N THR A 177 11.17 9.47 -41.79
CA THR A 177 12.07 9.08 -42.91
C THR A 177 13.18 10.07 -43.25
N HIS A 178 13.50 11.09 -42.46
CA HIS A 178 14.62 11.97 -42.77
C HIS A 178 15.58 12.28 -41.61
N GLY A 179 16.79 11.69 -41.72
CA GLY A 179 18.10 12.22 -41.28
C GLY A 179 18.51 11.99 -39.83
N THR A 180 19.69 11.65 -39.49
CA THR A 180 21.05 11.54 -39.99
C THR A 180 21.90 10.89 -38.91
N HIS A 181 22.91 10.15 -39.37
CA HIS A 181 24.04 9.60 -38.60
C HIS A 181 24.70 10.60 -37.66
N THR A 182 24.96 10.21 -36.39
CA THR A 182 26.27 10.35 -35.74
C THR A 182 26.33 9.72 -34.34
N SER A 183 27.45 9.12 -34.06
CA SER A 183 28.11 8.64 -32.83
C SER A 183 27.64 7.32 -32.19
N ARG A 184 28.15 6.25 -32.77
CA ARG A 184 28.11 4.87 -32.25
C ARG A 184 29.37 4.43 -31.45
N ILE A 185 30.19 5.34 -30.94
CA ILE A 185 31.50 4.97 -30.33
C ILE A 185 31.54 5.09 -28.80
N GLY A 186 30.65 5.89 -28.19
CA GLY A 186 30.67 6.10 -26.73
C GLY A 186 30.00 5.00 -25.87
N ALA A 187 29.07 4.25 -26.44
CA ALA A 187 28.23 3.32 -25.66
C ALA A 187 28.83 1.91 -25.47
N LYS A 188 29.82 1.53 -26.25
CA LYS A 188 30.41 0.18 -26.18
C LYS A 188 31.48 -0.02 -25.10
N VAL A 189 32.06 1.03 -24.55
CA VAL A 189 33.14 0.91 -23.55
C VAL A 189 32.59 0.71 -22.12
N LEU A 190 31.40 1.20 -21.82
CA LEU A 190 30.80 1.00 -20.51
C LEU A 190 30.04 -0.34 -20.35
N GLN A 191 29.72 -1.00 -21.46
CA GLN A 191 28.97 -2.26 -21.44
C GLN A 191 29.86 -3.50 -21.20
N VAL A 192 31.16 -3.38 -21.41
CA VAL A 192 32.13 -4.51 -21.29
C VAL A 192 32.61 -4.72 -19.85
N LEU A 193 32.47 -3.73 -18.97
CA LEU A 193 32.94 -3.85 -17.58
C LEU A 193 31.87 -4.36 -16.56
N HIS A 194 30.63 -4.55 -16.99
CA HIS A 194 29.53 -4.95 -16.06
C HIS A 194 29.00 -6.36 -16.25
N HIS A 195 29.44 -7.13 -17.23
CA HIS A 195 28.81 -8.43 -17.54
C HIS A 195 29.66 -9.67 -17.26
N ASP A 196 30.95 -9.59 -16.99
CA ASP A 196 31.83 -10.78 -16.99
C ASP A 196 32.41 -11.21 -15.64
N GLN A 197 32.04 -10.65 -14.50
CA GLN A 197 32.61 -11.08 -13.22
C GLN A 197 31.64 -11.59 -12.16
N LEU A 198 30.35 -11.69 -12.45
CA LEU A 198 29.35 -12.21 -11.48
C LEU A 198 28.81 -13.61 -11.78
N ALA A 199 29.35 -14.30 -12.76
CA ALA A 199 28.98 -15.69 -13.04
C ALA A 199 30.04 -16.62 -12.52
N LEU A 200 29.90 -17.22 -11.33
CA LEU A 200 30.48 -18.54 -11.01
C LEU A 200 30.50 -18.88 -9.49
N VAL A 201 29.49 -18.48 -8.73
CA VAL A 201 29.24 -19.17 -7.47
C VAL A 201 27.88 -19.86 -7.59
N PRO A 202 27.77 -21.21 -7.45
CA PRO A 202 26.48 -21.87 -7.37
C PRO A 202 25.77 -21.36 -6.10
N ARG A 203 24.82 -20.45 -6.30
CA ARG A 203 24.05 -19.88 -5.18
C ARG A 203 23.10 -20.95 -4.64
N PRO A 204 22.99 -21.15 -3.32
CA PRO A 204 22.06 -22.11 -2.76
C PRO A 204 20.65 -21.75 -3.20
N ARG A 205 19.92 -22.72 -3.73
CA ARG A 205 18.51 -22.55 -4.07
C ARG A 205 17.72 -22.39 -2.80
N GLY A 206 17.28 -21.18 -2.48
CA GLY A 206 16.27 -20.95 -1.46
C GLY A 206 14.94 -21.65 -1.80
N PRO A 207 14.00 -21.72 -0.86
CA PRO A 207 12.67 -22.28 -1.13
C PRO A 207 12.03 -21.56 -2.31
N ALA A 208 11.26 -22.28 -3.13
CA ALA A 208 10.51 -21.66 -4.22
C ALA A 208 9.62 -20.54 -3.67
N ALA A 209 9.46 -19.44 -4.41
CA ALA A 209 8.76 -18.24 -3.94
C ALA A 209 7.33 -18.51 -3.42
N SER A 210 6.65 -19.51 -3.97
CA SER A 210 5.35 -19.99 -3.47
C SER A 210 5.41 -20.65 -2.09
N GLN A 211 6.60 -20.91 -1.56
CA GLN A 211 6.82 -21.66 -0.30
C GLN A 211 7.43 -20.80 0.82
N GLN A 212 7.78 -19.54 0.55
CA GLN A 212 8.35 -18.67 1.59
C GLN A 212 7.34 -18.46 2.72
N PRO A 213 7.74 -18.66 4.00
CA PRO A 213 6.89 -18.39 5.15
C PRO A 213 6.40 -16.94 5.17
N VAL A 214 5.13 -16.72 5.57
CA VAL A 214 4.54 -15.39 5.61
C VAL A 214 3.75 -15.19 6.90
N ILE A 215 4.03 -14.11 7.63
CA ILE A 215 3.10 -13.51 8.59
C ILE A 215 2.29 -12.44 7.84
N ILE A 216 0.96 -12.41 8.04
CA ILE A 216 0.09 -11.42 7.40
C ILE A 216 -1.06 -11.04 8.32
N GLY A 217 -1.34 -9.75 8.45
CA GLY A 217 -2.46 -9.25 9.26
C GLY A 217 -2.73 -7.78 9.06
N ASP A 218 -3.63 -7.25 9.88
CA ASP A 218 -4.15 -5.89 9.81
C ASP A 218 -4.50 -5.35 11.20
N CYS A 219 -4.59 -4.02 11.32
CA CYS A 219 -5.15 -3.33 12.48
C CYS A 219 -6.69 -3.26 12.38
N ASN A 220 -7.37 -3.06 13.51
CA ASN A 220 -8.85 -3.09 13.53
C ASN A 220 -9.48 -1.83 12.91
N CYS A 221 -8.85 -0.67 13.04
CA CYS A 221 -9.37 0.63 12.61
C CYS A 221 -8.50 1.29 11.53
N GLU A 222 -8.12 0.54 10.48
CA GLU A 222 -7.26 1.01 9.38
C GLU A 222 -7.79 2.29 8.70
N SER A 223 -9.10 2.46 8.68
CA SER A 223 -9.77 3.58 8.03
C SER A 223 -9.80 4.88 8.82
N PHE A 224 -9.29 4.91 10.07
CA PHE A 224 -9.34 6.10 10.93
C PHE A 224 -8.78 7.37 10.25
N GLY A 225 -7.65 7.26 9.55
CA GLY A 225 -7.05 8.38 8.81
C GLY A 225 -7.90 8.93 7.65
N TYR A 226 -9.00 8.28 7.28
CA TYR A 226 -9.94 8.77 6.26
C TYR A 226 -11.18 9.44 6.84
N ALA A 227 -11.27 9.61 8.17
CA ALA A 227 -12.44 10.16 8.84
C ALA A 227 -12.82 11.54 8.31
N SER A 228 -11.85 12.45 8.14
CA SER A 228 -12.07 13.80 7.61
C SER A 228 -12.65 13.78 6.19
N ALA A 229 -12.10 12.97 5.29
CA ALA A 229 -12.63 12.85 3.92
C ALA A 229 -13.99 12.15 3.89
N ALA A 230 -14.18 11.12 4.74
CA ALA A 230 -15.43 10.37 4.83
C ALA A 230 -16.56 11.20 5.42
N SER A 231 -16.31 12.10 6.38
CA SER A 231 -17.31 12.99 6.99
C SER A 231 -17.91 14.00 6.00
N ALA A 232 -17.23 14.28 4.90
CA ALA A 232 -17.76 15.13 3.84
C ALA A 232 -18.90 14.48 3.04
N TRP A 233 -19.10 13.17 3.13
CA TRP A 233 -20.21 12.48 2.50
C TRP A 233 -21.51 12.70 3.27
N THR A 234 -22.63 12.63 2.54
CA THR A 234 -23.97 12.48 3.14
C THR A 234 -24.49 11.06 2.92
N PRO A 235 -25.38 10.54 3.78
CA PRO A 235 -25.97 9.21 3.61
C PRO A 235 -26.54 8.97 2.21
N ALA A 236 -27.32 9.91 1.71
CA ALA A 236 -27.91 9.84 0.37
C ALA A 236 -26.85 9.86 -0.76
N ALA A 237 -25.75 10.59 -0.58
CA ALA A 237 -24.67 10.64 -1.58
C ALA A 237 -23.91 9.30 -1.63
N VAL A 238 -23.62 8.69 -0.49
CA VAL A 238 -22.99 7.35 -0.42
C VAL A 238 -23.87 6.30 -1.09
N VAL A 239 -25.18 6.28 -0.78
CA VAL A 239 -26.12 5.33 -1.40
C VAL A 239 -26.11 5.47 -2.93
N ARG A 240 -26.18 6.71 -3.45
CA ARG A 240 -26.11 6.95 -4.91
C ARG A 240 -24.75 6.52 -5.49
N ARG A 241 -23.64 6.83 -4.81
CA ARG A 241 -22.30 6.51 -5.30
C ARG A 241 -22.04 5.02 -5.34
N VAL A 242 -22.37 4.30 -4.28
CA VAL A 242 -22.30 2.84 -4.21
C VAL A 242 -23.18 2.20 -5.31
N GLY A 243 -24.39 2.71 -5.50
CA GLY A 243 -25.27 2.26 -6.59
C GLY A 243 -24.64 2.41 -7.97
N ALA A 244 -23.99 3.53 -8.23
CA ALA A 244 -23.30 3.80 -9.51
C ALA A 244 -22.08 2.90 -9.73
N ILE A 245 -21.31 2.60 -8.67
CA ILE A 245 -20.11 1.75 -8.77
C ILE A 245 -20.49 0.28 -8.96
N CYS A 246 -21.48 -0.21 -8.21
CA CYS A 246 -21.81 -1.64 -8.20
C CYS A 246 -22.48 -2.14 -9.49
N LEU A 247 -22.96 -1.24 -10.36
CA LEU A 247 -23.64 -1.56 -11.64
C LEU A 247 -24.81 -2.55 -11.49
N SER A 248 -25.26 -2.81 -10.27
CA SER A 248 -26.35 -3.74 -9.94
C SER A 248 -27.04 -3.29 -8.66
N VAL A 249 -28.30 -2.93 -8.76
CA VAL A 249 -29.14 -2.52 -7.61
C VAL A 249 -29.16 -3.59 -6.52
N LYS A 250 -29.25 -4.87 -6.91
CA LYS A 250 -29.22 -5.98 -5.95
C LYS A 250 -27.94 -6.05 -5.15
N LYS A 251 -26.77 -5.95 -5.83
CA LYS A 251 -25.44 -5.98 -5.19
C LYS A 251 -25.20 -4.73 -4.35
N ALA A 252 -25.55 -3.55 -4.85
CA ALA A 252 -25.47 -2.30 -4.10
C ALA A 252 -26.29 -2.36 -2.80
N ASN A 253 -27.54 -2.82 -2.90
CA ASN A 253 -28.41 -2.95 -1.73
C ASN A 253 -27.92 -4.03 -0.74
N ALA A 254 -27.28 -5.09 -1.23
CA ALA A 254 -26.68 -6.10 -0.35
C ALA A 254 -25.49 -5.51 0.42
N LEU A 255 -24.61 -4.74 -0.26
CA LEU A 255 -23.49 -4.06 0.35
C LEU A 255 -23.95 -3.04 1.39
N LEU A 256 -24.84 -2.14 1.02
CA LEU A 256 -25.35 -1.10 1.92
C LEU A 256 -26.02 -1.69 3.18
N ARG A 257 -26.82 -2.76 3.02
CA ARG A 257 -27.42 -3.46 4.16
C ARG A 257 -26.41 -4.15 5.06
N ALA A 258 -25.33 -4.69 4.50
CA ALA A 258 -24.30 -5.38 5.28
C ALA A 258 -23.54 -4.43 6.23
N TYR A 259 -23.60 -3.12 5.95
CA TYR A 259 -22.98 -2.06 6.74
C TYR A 259 -24.03 -1.10 7.33
N ASP A 260 -25.31 -1.46 7.32
CA ASP A 260 -26.42 -0.66 7.83
C ASP A 260 -26.48 0.78 7.30
N ILE A 261 -26.05 0.99 6.06
CA ILE A 261 -26.05 2.30 5.39
C ILE A 261 -27.34 2.44 4.57
N SER A 262 -28.09 3.52 4.81
CA SER A 262 -29.27 3.93 4.05
C SER A 262 -29.25 5.44 3.83
N ALA A 263 -30.15 5.96 2.99
CA ALA A 263 -30.30 7.41 2.81
C ALA A 263 -30.81 8.14 4.09
N HIS A 264 -31.26 7.38 5.10
CA HIS A 264 -31.80 7.87 6.35
C HIS A 264 -30.98 7.44 7.57
N THR A 265 -29.75 6.96 7.36
CA THR A 265 -28.85 6.63 8.47
C THR A 265 -28.60 7.88 9.29
N PRO A 266 -28.77 7.84 10.64
CA PRO A 266 -28.50 8.99 11.51
C PRO A 266 -27.07 9.49 11.37
N ASP A 267 -26.88 10.82 11.44
CA ASP A 267 -25.57 11.44 11.22
C ASP A 267 -24.54 10.99 12.28
N GLU A 268 -24.96 10.74 13.52
CA GLU A 268 -24.12 10.23 14.60
C GLU A 268 -23.58 8.81 14.37
N GLU A 269 -24.25 7.98 13.58
CA GLU A 269 -23.83 6.61 13.28
C GLU A 269 -23.21 6.48 11.88
N PHE A 270 -23.47 7.47 11.02
CA PHE A 270 -23.17 7.37 9.60
C PHE A 270 -21.67 7.28 9.33
N LEU A 271 -20.88 8.12 9.99
CA LEU A 271 -19.42 8.16 9.78
C LEU A 271 -18.79 6.81 10.13
N ASP A 272 -19.13 6.23 11.28
CA ASP A 272 -18.58 4.95 11.72
C ASP A 272 -18.90 3.82 10.73
N ARG A 273 -20.14 3.77 10.24
CA ARG A 273 -20.57 2.77 9.26
C ARG A 273 -19.82 2.90 7.92
N VAL A 274 -19.57 4.13 7.47
CA VAL A 274 -18.78 4.39 6.26
C VAL A 274 -17.32 4.01 6.48
N LEU A 275 -16.74 4.35 7.63
CA LEU A 275 -15.37 3.96 7.98
C LEU A 275 -15.20 2.45 8.06
N GLU A 276 -16.18 1.73 8.62
CA GLU A 276 -16.19 0.27 8.62
C GLU A 276 -16.19 -0.33 7.20
N LEU A 277 -16.99 0.23 6.30
CA LEU A 277 -17.01 -0.19 4.90
C LEU A 277 -15.67 0.10 4.21
N ILE A 278 -15.07 1.27 4.45
CA ILE A 278 -13.74 1.63 3.93
C ILE A 278 -12.67 0.67 4.47
N ASN A 279 -12.70 0.40 5.79
CA ASN A 279 -11.80 -0.53 6.47
C ASN A 279 -11.79 -1.90 5.80
N ASP A 280 -12.97 -2.49 5.66
CA ASP A 280 -13.11 -3.80 5.07
C ASP A 280 -12.77 -3.81 3.58
N ALA A 281 -13.20 -2.80 2.83
CA ALA A 281 -13.00 -2.75 1.39
C ALA A 281 -11.54 -2.54 0.98
N ARG A 282 -10.77 -1.77 1.78
CA ARG A 282 -9.40 -1.41 1.43
C ARG A 282 -8.34 -2.27 2.10
N PHE A 283 -8.59 -2.77 3.30
CA PHE A 283 -7.58 -3.43 4.13
C PHE A 283 -7.99 -4.84 4.56
N ALA A 284 -8.99 -5.00 5.41
CA ALA A 284 -9.25 -6.26 6.10
C ALA A 284 -9.64 -7.41 5.15
N TRP A 285 -10.56 -7.17 4.22
CA TRP A 285 -10.96 -8.18 3.26
C TRP A 285 -9.90 -8.50 2.20
N PRO A 286 -9.21 -7.54 1.55
CA PRO A 286 -8.08 -7.83 0.67
C PRO A 286 -6.94 -8.57 1.38
N THR A 287 -6.61 -8.23 2.62
CA THR A 287 -5.62 -8.94 3.44
C THR A 287 -6.05 -10.39 3.69
N HIS A 288 -7.32 -10.61 3.98
CA HIS A 288 -7.89 -11.95 4.11
C HIS A 288 -7.75 -12.76 2.82
N LEU A 289 -8.14 -12.19 1.68
CA LEU A 289 -8.02 -12.85 0.38
C LEU A 289 -6.58 -13.23 0.05
N ALA A 290 -5.63 -12.34 0.31
CA ALA A 290 -4.21 -12.63 0.11
C ALA A 290 -3.73 -13.79 1.00
N ALA A 291 -4.11 -13.80 2.27
CA ALA A 291 -3.79 -14.89 3.18
C ALA A 291 -4.37 -16.24 2.72
N GLU A 292 -5.64 -16.26 2.29
CA GLU A 292 -6.28 -17.47 1.80
C GLU A 292 -5.65 -17.95 0.47
N LYS A 293 -5.28 -17.04 -0.41
CA LYS A 293 -4.54 -17.37 -1.65
C LYS A 293 -3.20 -18.02 -1.33
N PHE A 294 -2.45 -17.48 -0.37
CA PHE A 294 -1.19 -18.10 0.07
C PHE A 294 -1.42 -19.47 0.73
N ARG A 295 -2.47 -19.64 1.53
CA ARG A 295 -2.80 -20.91 2.16
C ARG A 295 -3.19 -21.98 1.12
N SER A 296 -4.04 -21.63 0.16
CA SER A 296 -4.53 -22.54 -0.87
C SER A 296 -3.45 -22.96 -1.87
N SER A 297 -2.47 -22.09 -2.12
CA SER A 297 -1.36 -22.37 -3.04
C SER A 297 -0.27 -23.26 -2.45
N ARG A 298 -0.33 -23.58 -1.14
CA ARG A 298 0.71 -24.31 -0.41
C ARG A 298 0.21 -25.68 0.05
N SER A 299 1.06 -26.69 -0.08
CA SER A 299 0.80 -27.99 0.51
C SER A 299 1.02 -27.94 2.03
N LEU A 300 0.21 -28.69 2.79
CA LEU A 300 0.39 -28.86 4.24
C LEU A 300 1.77 -29.43 4.62
N LYS A 301 2.44 -30.09 3.67
CA LYS A 301 3.76 -30.68 3.84
C LYS A 301 4.91 -29.72 3.58
N ASP A 302 4.62 -28.56 2.96
CA ASP A 302 5.65 -27.58 2.60
C ASP A 302 6.07 -26.78 3.84
N SER A 303 7.34 -26.41 3.92
CA SER A 303 7.93 -25.61 5.00
C SER A 303 7.36 -24.18 5.08
N GLY A 304 6.70 -23.71 4.00
CA GLY A 304 6.11 -22.38 3.89
C GLY A 304 4.77 -22.25 4.61
N GLY A 305 4.75 -21.85 5.89
CA GLY A 305 3.53 -21.55 6.64
C GLY A 305 2.96 -20.17 6.32
N VAL A 306 1.67 -19.99 6.59
CA VAL A 306 0.99 -18.69 6.60
C VAL A 306 0.40 -18.49 7.99
N TRP A 307 0.85 -17.43 8.67
CA TRP A 307 0.42 -17.08 10.01
C TRP A 307 -0.37 -15.79 9.94
N ARG A 308 -1.56 -15.81 10.53
CA ARG A 308 -2.43 -14.63 10.59
C ARG A 308 -2.35 -13.99 11.95
N TYR A 309 -2.33 -12.65 11.97
CA TYR A 309 -2.56 -11.88 13.18
C TYR A 309 -3.69 -10.86 12.99
N VAL A 310 -4.21 -10.36 14.09
CA VAL A 310 -5.04 -9.16 14.17
C VAL A 310 -4.47 -8.26 15.25
N PHE A 311 -4.45 -6.96 14.99
CA PHE A 311 -3.96 -5.97 15.92
C PHE A 311 -5.13 -5.10 16.37
N ASP A 312 -5.56 -5.31 17.61
CA ASP A 312 -6.74 -4.67 18.21
C ASP A 312 -6.34 -3.80 19.42
N GLN A 313 -5.02 -3.63 19.70
CA GLN A 313 -4.56 -2.76 20.77
C GLN A 313 -4.56 -1.31 20.31
N GLU A 314 -5.12 -0.45 21.14
CA GLU A 314 -5.20 0.99 20.92
C GLU A 314 -3.83 1.64 20.76
N ALA A 315 -3.75 2.63 19.89
CA ALA A 315 -2.57 3.48 19.79
C ALA A 315 -2.55 4.49 20.94
N PRO A 316 -1.41 4.69 21.59
CA PRO A 316 -1.25 5.77 22.55
C PRO A 316 -1.57 7.13 21.91
N GLY A 317 -2.46 7.88 22.54
CA GLY A 317 -2.90 9.19 22.10
C GLY A 317 -4.20 9.22 21.29
N SER A 318 -4.45 8.26 20.37
CA SER A 318 -5.70 8.23 19.59
C SER A 318 -6.78 7.34 20.18
N GLY A 319 -6.43 6.41 21.07
CA GLY A 319 -7.38 5.46 21.69
C GLY A 319 -7.96 4.42 20.73
N VAL A 320 -7.44 4.32 19.49
CA VAL A 320 -7.91 3.35 18.50
C VAL A 320 -6.73 2.63 17.80
N PRO A 321 -6.88 1.35 17.42
CA PRO A 321 -5.89 0.60 16.66
C PRO A 321 -5.92 1.00 15.18
N HIS A 322 -5.47 2.22 14.88
CA HIS A 322 -5.47 2.76 13.52
C HIS A 322 -4.36 2.17 12.63
N HIS A 323 -4.34 2.58 11.37
CA HIS A 323 -3.32 2.16 10.41
C HIS A 323 -1.91 2.41 10.95
N ALA A 324 -1.05 1.40 10.85
CA ALA A 324 0.33 1.41 11.34
C ALA A 324 0.51 1.50 12.87
N THR A 325 -0.53 1.30 13.67
CA THR A 325 -0.40 1.24 15.15
C THR A 325 0.55 0.12 15.57
N ASP A 326 0.54 -1.03 14.91
CA ASP A 326 1.44 -2.15 15.17
C ASP A 326 2.93 -1.78 15.00
N LEU A 327 3.27 -0.79 14.15
CA LEU A 327 4.63 -0.28 14.03
C LEU A 327 5.07 0.53 15.25
N LEU A 328 4.16 1.28 15.89
CA LEU A 328 4.46 2.02 17.11
C LEU A 328 4.93 1.07 18.22
N TYR A 329 4.27 -0.09 18.33
CA TYR A 329 4.63 -1.13 19.29
C TYR A 329 5.89 -1.90 18.86
N LEU A 330 6.02 -2.21 17.56
CA LEU A 330 7.17 -2.94 17.05
C LEU A 330 8.48 -2.20 17.28
N PHE A 331 8.49 -0.89 17.03
CA PHE A 331 9.68 -0.04 17.18
C PHE A 331 9.78 0.68 18.51
N ASP A 332 8.82 0.49 19.40
CA ASP A 332 8.75 1.14 20.72
C ASP A 332 8.85 2.68 20.62
N THR A 333 8.16 3.26 19.63
CA THR A 333 8.24 4.71 19.35
C THR A 333 7.19 5.53 20.08
N ALA A 334 6.12 4.91 20.56
CA ALA A 334 5.09 5.58 21.34
C ALA A 334 5.39 5.43 22.84
N ARG A 335 6.04 6.41 23.42
CA ARG A 335 6.24 6.43 24.88
C ARG A 335 4.95 6.87 25.57
N PRO A 336 4.40 6.10 26.52
CA PRO A 336 3.29 6.55 27.35
C PRO A 336 3.62 7.88 28.05
N ALA A 337 2.63 8.75 28.22
CA ALA A 337 2.79 10.08 28.81
C ALA A 337 3.51 10.08 30.19
N PHE A 338 3.45 8.98 30.92
CA PHE A 338 4.15 8.77 32.19
C PHE A 338 5.69 8.81 32.06
N ALA A 339 6.25 8.28 30.97
CA ALA A 339 7.71 8.35 30.74
C ALA A 339 8.16 9.78 30.43
N ALA A 340 7.32 10.57 29.76
CA ALA A 340 7.54 11.99 29.54
C ALA A 340 7.50 12.79 30.86
N GLN A 341 6.59 12.47 31.78
CA GLN A 341 6.52 13.08 33.10
C GLN A 341 7.74 12.73 33.99
N LEU A 342 8.23 11.48 33.91
CA LEU A 342 9.45 11.09 34.65
C LEU A 342 10.70 11.80 34.10
N LEU A 343 10.81 12.01 32.81
CA LEU A 343 11.88 12.75 32.17
C LEU A 343 11.82 14.26 32.53
N LEU A 344 10.62 14.81 32.66
CA LEU A 344 10.41 16.20 33.11
C LEU A 344 10.57 16.37 34.62
N ALA A 345 10.40 15.32 35.42
CA ALA A 345 10.58 15.30 36.86
C ALA A 345 12.02 14.97 37.29
N SER A 346 12.88 14.56 36.37
CA SER A 346 14.31 14.32 36.65
C SER A 346 15.07 15.65 36.70
N PRO A 347 15.74 15.97 37.81
CA PRO A 347 16.46 17.23 37.95
C PRO A 347 17.73 17.32 37.10
N ASP A 348 18.13 16.25 36.39
CA ASP A 348 19.35 16.22 35.58
C ASP A 348 19.12 15.41 34.30
N PRO A 349 18.87 16.09 33.14
CA PRO A 349 18.70 15.43 31.85
C PRO A 349 19.95 14.69 31.37
N ASP A 350 21.14 15.06 31.83
CA ASP A 350 22.41 14.52 31.35
C ASP A 350 22.84 13.22 32.07
N SER A 351 22.13 12.83 33.16
CA SER A 351 22.45 11.58 33.87
C SER A 351 22.02 10.28 33.20
N PHE A 352 21.27 10.36 32.10
CA PHE A 352 20.72 9.18 31.39
C PHE A 352 21.51 8.75 30.16
N PHE A 353 22.52 9.53 29.74
CA PHE A 353 23.39 9.15 28.61
C PHE A 353 24.83 9.14 29.07
N PRO A 354 25.42 7.97 29.38
CA PRO A 354 26.85 7.89 29.56
C PRO A 354 27.52 8.02 28.20
N ASP A 355 28.38 9.03 28.09
CA ASP A 355 29.35 9.27 27.02
C ASP A 355 28.86 9.44 25.59
N ARG A 356 28.67 10.70 25.21
CA ARG A 356 28.73 11.12 23.80
C ARG A 356 30.11 10.75 23.24
N PHE A 357 30.13 9.98 22.20
CA PHE A 357 31.26 9.96 21.28
C PHE A 357 31.32 11.33 20.60
N ASP A 358 32.37 12.06 20.86
CA ASP A 358 32.72 13.27 20.11
C ASP A 358 33.00 12.84 18.66
N VAL A 359 32.12 13.23 17.77
CA VAL A 359 32.36 13.20 16.32
C VAL A 359 32.44 14.66 15.92
N ASP A 360 33.63 15.07 15.45
CA ASP A 360 33.95 16.42 15.01
C ASP A 360 32.94 16.89 13.94
N ASP A 361 32.40 18.10 14.18
CA ASP A 361 31.58 18.85 13.27
C ASP A 361 32.39 19.23 12.02
N ASP A 362 32.00 18.78 10.87
CA ASP A 362 32.26 19.48 9.60
C ASP A 362 30.97 19.58 8.80
N ASP A 363 30.63 20.83 8.54
CA ASP A 363 29.47 21.40 7.88
C ASP A 363 28.95 20.66 6.65
N ASP A 364 27.66 20.29 6.62
CA ASP A 364 26.82 20.59 5.45
C ASP A 364 25.32 20.66 5.83
N ASP A 365 24.81 21.89 5.92
CA ASP A 365 23.42 22.23 6.13
C ASP A 365 22.56 21.90 4.89
N THR A 366 21.83 20.78 4.91
CA THR A 366 20.62 20.66 4.11
C THR A 366 19.49 20.12 4.98
N PRO A 367 18.38 20.86 5.16
CA PRO A 367 17.26 20.38 5.97
C PRO A 367 16.54 19.26 5.22
N PHE A 368 16.48 18.09 5.85
CA PHE A 368 15.56 17.02 5.47
C PHE A 368 14.14 17.53 5.73
N ASP A 369 13.42 17.82 4.65
CA ASP A 369 12.01 18.18 4.71
C ASP A 369 11.15 16.96 5.03
N ASN A 370 10.68 16.86 6.26
CA ASN A 370 9.78 15.84 6.77
C ASN A 370 8.30 16.07 6.38
N SER A 371 8.01 16.83 5.33
CA SER A 371 6.65 17.19 4.91
C SER A 371 5.79 16.03 4.35
N ALA A 372 6.31 14.80 4.31
CA ALA A 372 5.54 13.63 3.87
C ALA A 372 4.63 13.02 4.96
N PHE A 373 4.79 13.43 6.22
CA PHE A 373 3.88 13.14 7.32
C PHE A 373 3.44 14.48 7.93
N ASP A 374 2.53 15.15 7.24
CA ASP A 374 1.86 16.32 7.78
C ASP A 374 0.95 15.87 8.94
N ASN A 375 1.47 15.98 10.16
CA ASN A 375 0.71 15.83 11.41
C ASN A 375 -0.21 17.03 11.67
N SER A 376 -0.32 17.99 10.75
CA SER A 376 -1.15 19.19 10.94
C SER A 376 -2.66 18.91 10.89
N ALA A 377 -3.08 17.68 10.56
CA ALA A 377 -4.48 17.27 10.67
C ALA A 377 -4.96 17.06 12.12
N PHE A 378 -4.08 17.23 13.12
CA PHE A 378 -4.40 17.03 14.54
C PHE A 378 -4.33 18.31 15.38
N ASP A 379 -4.11 19.49 14.78
CA ASP A 379 -4.18 20.76 15.47
C ASP A 379 -5.60 21.37 15.29
N ASP A 380 -6.57 20.71 15.90
CA ASP A 380 -7.89 21.29 16.12
C ASP A 380 -7.86 22.08 17.42
N GLY A 381 -7.82 23.40 17.29
CA GLY A 381 -7.74 24.37 18.38
C GLY A 381 -8.97 24.38 19.29
N GLY A 382 -9.32 23.28 19.89
CA GLY A 382 -10.30 23.10 20.95
C GLY A 382 -9.62 23.01 22.31
N SER A 383 -9.62 24.10 23.04
CA SER A 383 -9.23 24.14 24.47
C SER A 383 -10.33 23.49 25.33
N ASP A 384 -10.32 22.19 25.43
CA ASP A 384 -10.93 21.48 26.56
C ASP A 384 -9.92 20.39 26.95
N ASP A 385 -9.29 20.56 28.11
CA ASP A 385 -8.30 19.66 28.74
C ASP A 385 -8.96 18.32 29.18
N GLU A 386 -9.61 17.59 28.26
CA GLU A 386 -9.89 16.17 28.47
C GLU A 386 -8.56 15.42 28.28
N PRO A 387 -8.08 14.69 29.30
CA PRO A 387 -6.84 13.95 29.19
C PRO A 387 -6.98 12.93 28.07
N MET A 388 -6.13 13.04 27.02
CA MET A 388 -6.06 12.08 25.94
C MET A 388 -6.01 10.66 26.52
N PRO A 389 -6.77 9.69 25.95
CA PRO A 389 -6.78 8.32 26.44
C PRO A 389 -5.37 7.76 26.43
N SER A 390 -4.79 7.58 27.61
CA SER A 390 -3.46 7.01 27.77
C SER A 390 -3.60 5.49 27.88
N VAL A 391 -3.01 4.77 26.91
CA VAL A 391 -2.81 3.33 27.07
C VAL A 391 -1.96 3.10 28.31
N ASP A 392 -2.40 2.23 29.21
CA ASP A 392 -1.64 1.86 30.40
C ASP A 392 -0.26 1.31 29.99
N GLN A 393 0.78 1.76 30.68
CA GLN A 393 2.16 1.37 30.40
C GLN A 393 2.37 -0.14 30.48
N TYR A 394 1.67 -0.82 31.38
CA TYR A 394 1.75 -2.28 31.51
C TYR A 394 1.15 -2.96 30.25
N GLN A 395 -0.03 -2.51 29.82
CA GLN A 395 -0.68 -3.02 28.61
C GLN A 395 0.17 -2.76 27.36
N TYR A 396 0.73 -1.55 27.24
CA TYR A 396 1.64 -1.21 26.16
C TYR A 396 2.86 -2.16 26.13
N GLY A 397 3.54 -2.32 27.27
CA GLY A 397 4.71 -3.18 27.39
C GLY A 397 4.39 -4.64 27.05
N ALA A 398 3.28 -5.17 27.55
CA ALA A 398 2.87 -6.55 27.30
C ALA A 398 2.65 -6.83 25.80
N VAL A 399 1.95 -5.95 25.09
CA VAL A 399 1.70 -6.10 23.64
C VAL A 399 2.96 -5.88 22.83
N ARG A 400 3.77 -4.86 23.16
CA ARG A 400 5.07 -4.61 22.53
C ARG A 400 5.98 -5.85 22.61
N ASP A 401 6.18 -6.37 23.80
CA ASP A 401 7.08 -7.51 24.03
C ASP A 401 6.57 -8.77 23.34
N ALA A 402 5.25 -9.00 23.34
CA ALA A 402 4.65 -10.10 22.60
C ALA A 402 4.89 -9.95 21.08
N LEU A 403 4.65 -8.76 20.51
CA LEU A 403 4.83 -8.49 19.07
C LEU A 403 6.29 -8.68 18.66
N GLN A 404 7.21 -8.01 19.35
CA GLN A 404 8.65 -8.10 19.08
C GLN A 404 9.15 -9.56 19.18
N THR A 405 8.74 -10.28 20.22
CA THR A 405 9.11 -11.69 20.40
C THR A 405 8.64 -12.56 19.22
N ARG A 406 7.40 -12.38 18.74
CA ARG A 406 6.86 -13.15 17.63
C ARG A 406 7.55 -12.84 16.31
N TRP A 407 7.83 -11.56 16.03
CA TRP A 407 8.56 -11.14 14.83
C TRP A 407 9.99 -11.67 14.82
N LEU A 408 10.71 -11.59 15.96
CA LEU A 408 12.05 -12.17 16.10
C LEU A 408 12.05 -13.68 15.99
N THR A 409 11.11 -14.39 16.66
CA THR A 409 10.96 -15.84 16.53
C THR A 409 10.82 -16.24 15.07
N PHE A 410 9.99 -15.51 14.32
CA PHE A 410 9.82 -15.78 12.91
C PHE A 410 11.08 -15.44 12.09
N ALA A 411 11.77 -14.37 12.39
CA ALA A 411 13.02 -13.98 11.72
C ALA A 411 14.13 -15.01 11.92
N TYR A 412 14.13 -15.71 13.05
CA TYR A 412 15.02 -16.86 13.29
C TYR A 412 14.56 -18.18 12.63
N GLY A 413 13.50 -18.13 11.80
CA GLY A 413 13.02 -19.29 11.06
C GLY A 413 12.16 -20.25 11.87
N GLN A 414 11.74 -19.86 13.07
CA GLN A 414 10.86 -20.65 13.92
C GLN A 414 9.40 -20.28 13.67
N ALA A 415 8.47 -21.20 13.95
CA ALA A 415 7.05 -20.91 13.88
C ALA A 415 6.68 -19.89 14.98
N PRO A 416 6.11 -18.73 14.63
CA PRO A 416 5.80 -17.69 15.62
C PRO A 416 4.60 -18.08 16.51
N TRP A 417 3.70 -18.92 16.00
CA TRP A 417 2.57 -19.56 16.70
C TRP A 417 2.02 -20.75 15.90
N SER A 418 0.95 -21.37 16.36
CA SER A 418 0.30 -22.49 15.69
C SER A 418 -0.37 -22.06 14.38
N ARG A 419 -0.14 -22.80 13.27
CA ARG A 419 -0.63 -22.42 11.92
C ARG A 419 -2.16 -22.40 11.79
N ASP A 420 -2.86 -23.18 12.61
CA ASP A 420 -4.32 -23.28 12.67
C ASP A 420 -4.96 -22.22 13.58
N LYS A 421 -4.15 -21.31 14.14
CA LYS A 421 -4.57 -20.23 15.02
C LYS A 421 -4.35 -18.86 14.37
N VAL A 422 -5.07 -17.86 14.89
CA VAL A 422 -4.76 -16.46 14.70
C VAL A 422 -4.09 -15.92 15.96
N PHE A 423 -3.07 -15.08 15.82
CA PHE A 423 -2.51 -14.37 16.97
C PHE A 423 -3.22 -13.01 17.11
N VAL A 424 -3.68 -12.72 18.30
CA VAL A 424 -4.40 -11.48 18.62
C VAL A 424 -3.51 -10.64 19.53
N PHE A 425 -3.33 -9.38 19.15
CA PHE A 425 -2.66 -8.34 19.93
C PHE A 425 -3.71 -7.33 20.38
N GLY A 426 -3.98 -7.26 21.69
CA GLY A 426 -5.03 -6.41 22.26
C GLY A 426 -6.45 -7.00 22.18
N PRO A 427 -7.46 -6.27 22.64
CA PRO A 427 -7.33 -5.03 23.40
C PRO A 427 -6.78 -5.25 24.82
N GLU A 428 -6.67 -4.17 25.60
CA GLU A 428 -6.38 -4.18 27.03
C GLU A 428 -5.09 -4.90 27.44
N GLY A 429 -4.08 -4.90 26.56
CA GLY A 429 -2.79 -5.52 26.82
C GLY A 429 -2.75 -7.03 26.61
N GLU A 430 -3.85 -7.66 26.22
CA GLU A 430 -3.87 -9.09 25.93
C GLU A 430 -3.09 -9.41 24.66
N ALA A 431 -2.37 -10.52 24.70
CA ALA A 431 -1.70 -11.05 23.50
C ALA A 431 -1.68 -12.58 23.55
N GLY A 432 -2.11 -13.24 22.46
CA GLY A 432 -2.11 -14.69 22.45
C GLY A 432 -2.79 -15.34 21.25
N GLU A 433 -2.58 -16.65 21.16
CA GLU A 433 -3.19 -17.52 20.16
C GLU A 433 -4.69 -17.67 20.41
N ARG A 434 -5.49 -17.53 19.36
CA ARG A 434 -6.95 -17.73 19.40
C ARG A 434 -7.39 -18.65 18.26
N GLY A 435 -8.57 -19.26 18.41
CA GLY A 435 -9.18 -20.04 17.33
C GLY A 435 -9.66 -19.18 16.18
N LEU A 436 -9.80 -19.76 14.99
CA LEU A 436 -10.29 -19.04 13.80
C LEU A 436 -11.68 -18.43 14.00
N ASN A 437 -12.53 -19.02 14.86
CA ASN A 437 -13.81 -18.46 15.23
C ASN A 437 -13.72 -17.08 15.87
N ILE A 438 -12.63 -16.80 16.61
CA ILE A 438 -12.38 -15.46 17.18
C ILE A 438 -12.04 -14.47 16.05
N PHE A 439 -11.24 -14.88 15.07
CA PHE A 439 -11.01 -14.07 13.88
C PHE A 439 -12.31 -13.75 13.15
N GLU A 440 -13.17 -14.74 12.94
CA GLU A 440 -14.46 -14.57 12.27
C GLU A 440 -15.42 -13.62 13.01
N SER A 441 -15.34 -13.56 14.35
CA SER A 441 -16.13 -12.62 15.15
C SER A 441 -15.52 -11.21 15.23
N ARG A 442 -14.19 -11.09 15.24
CA ARG A 442 -13.47 -9.79 15.27
C ARG A 442 -13.42 -9.10 13.91
N ARG A 443 -13.52 -9.86 12.85
CA ARG A 443 -13.62 -9.38 11.47
C ARG A 443 -14.97 -9.76 10.90
N ARG A 444 -15.56 -8.94 10.10
CA ARG A 444 -16.93 -9.08 9.56
C ARG A 444 -17.02 -10.12 8.46
N THR A 445 -16.52 -11.33 8.70
CA THR A 445 -16.44 -12.37 7.65
C THR A 445 -17.80 -12.75 7.09
N ALA A 446 -18.88 -12.62 7.87
CA ALA A 446 -20.24 -12.82 7.38
C ALA A 446 -20.64 -11.75 6.34
N SER A 447 -20.33 -10.47 6.62
CA SER A 447 -20.58 -9.36 5.69
C SER A 447 -19.71 -9.52 4.42
N TRP A 448 -18.48 -9.98 4.57
CA TRP A 448 -17.60 -10.24 3.42
C TRP A 448 -18.19 -11.30 2.49
N ARG A 449 -18.57 -12.46 3.01
CA ARG A 449 -19.20 -13.55 2.23
C ARG A 449 -20.50 -13.15 1.56
N ASN A 450 -21.33 -12.36 2.25
CA ASN A 450 -22.67 -12.03 1.77
C ASN A 450 -22.71 -10.81 0.84
N ALA A 451 -21.76 -9.88 0.94
CA ALA A 451 -21.78 -8.61 0.23
C ALA A 451 -20.50 -8.33 -0.58
N LEU A 452 -19.31 -8.56 -0.04
CA LEU A 452 -18.07 -8.22 -0.72
C LEU A 452 -17.66 -9.26 -1.77
N GLU A 453 -17.66 -10.53 -1.43
CA GLU A 453 -17.33 -11.62 -2.37
C GLU A 453 -18.23 -11.64 -3.62
N PRO A 454 -19.58 -11.52 -3.50
CA PRO A 454 -20.43 -11.48 -4.68
C PRO A 454 -20.24 -10.24 -5.56
N LEU A 455 -19.71 -9.14 -4.99
CA LEU A 455 -19.40 -7.92 -5.72
C LEU A 455 -18.10 -8.07 -6.50
N GLY A 456 -17.14 -8.77 -5.93
CA GLY A 456 -15.80 -8.99 -6.49
C GLY A 456 -14.79 -7.91 -6.08
N GLN A 457 -13.53 -8.30 -5.97
CA GLN A 457 -12.46 -7.52 -5.37
C GLN A 457 -12.30 -6.13 -6.02
N MET A 458 -12.37 -6.06 -7.34
CA MET A 458 -12.19 -4.81 -8.08
C MET A 458 -13.25 -3.75 -7.75
N LEU A 459 -14.54 -4.14 -7.70
CA LEU A 459 -15.61 -3.20 -7.39
C LEU A 459 -15.62 -2.82 -5.91
N VAL A 460 -15.32 -3.77 -5.02
CA VAL A 460 -15.19 -3.50 -3.57
C VAL A 460 -14.11 -2.47 -3.32
N GLN A 461 -12.91 -2.66 -3.87
CA GLN A 461 -11.83 -1.71 -3.69
C GLN A 461 -12.12 -0.35 -4.31
N LYS A 462 -12.82 -0.34 -5.46
CA LYS A 462 -13.29 0.93 -6.04
C LYS A 462 -14.25 1.65 -5.11
N VAL A 463 -15.18 0.96 -4.45
CA VAL A 463 -16.06 1.55 -3.43
C VAL A 463 -15.21 2.12 -2.28
N GLY A 464 -14.31 1.33 -1.72
CA GLY A 464 -13.44 1.78 -0.63
C GLY A 464 -12.62 3.00 -0.99
N LEU A 465 -11.98 3.00 -2.18
CA LEU A 465 -11.18 4.12 -2.67
C LEU A 465 -12.00 5.41 -2.85
N GLU A 466 -13.17 5.29 -3.47
CA GLU A 466 -14.05 6.44 -3.70
C GLU A 466 -14.55 7.05 -2.39
N LEU A 467 -14.95 6.22 -1.43
CA LEU A 467 -15.44 6.70 -0.14
C LEU A 467 -14.31 7.32 0.69
N SER A 468 -13.11 6.77 0.65
CA SER A 468 -11.95 7.29 1.39
C SER A 468 -11.40 8.61 0.81
N ASN A 469 -11.66 8.92 -0.46
CA ASN A 469 -11.25 10.19 -1.06
C ASN A 469 -12.22 11.34 -0.81
N GLY A 470 -13.39 11.07 -0.24
CA GLY A 470 -14.44 12.05 -0.09
C GLY A 470 -15.16 12.40 -1.40
N PRO A 471 -16.22 13.22 -1.36
CA PRO A 471 -16.94 13.66 -2.54
C PRO A 471 -16.08 14.59 -3.41
N SER A 472 -16.21 14.49 -4.74
CA SER A 472 -15.47 15.36 -5.65
C SER A 472 -15.86 16.83 -5.48
N GLY A 473 -14.94 17.76 -5.81
CA GLY A 473 -15.19 19.22 -5.72
C GLY A 473 -16.47 19.66 -6.45
N ALA A 474 -16.81 19.04 -7.59
CA ALA A 474 -18.07 19.30 -8.29
C ALA A 474 -19.31 18.86 -7.47
N GLN A 475 -19.20 17.78 -6.69
CA GLN A 475 -20.29 17.32 -5.80
C GLN A 475 -20.45 18.23 -4.57
N LEU A 476 -19.35 18.80 -4.08
CA LEU A 476 -19.38 19.78 -2.98
C LEU A 476 -19.99 21.10 -3.43
N MET A 477 -19.64 21.62 -4.61
CA MET A 477 -20.23 22.83 -5.17
C MET A 477 -21.74 22.69 -5.41
N HIS A 478 -22.17 21.59 -6.00
CA HIS A 478 -23.60 21.32 -6.19
C HIS A 478 -24.37 21.20 -4.87
N ARG A 479 -23.73 20.69 -3.80
CA ARG A 479 -24.30 20.68 -2.46
C ARG A 479 -24.46 22.09 -1.90
N GLN A 480 -23.46 22.95 -2.08
CA GLN A 480 -23.54 24.36 -1.65
C GLN A 480 -24.69 25.11 -2.37
N GLU A 481 -24.78 24.95 -3.68
CA GLU A 481 -25.87 25.54 -4.48
C GLU A 481 -27.26 25.10 -3.97
N LEU A 482 -27.45 23.81 -3.72
CA LEU A 482 -28.72 23.29 -3.18
C LEU A 482 -29.03 23.81 -1.76
N LEU A 483 -28.01 23.97 -0.91
CA LEU A 483 -28.20 24.55 0.44
C LEU A 483 -28.54 26.05 0.36
N GLU A 484 -27.91 26.78 -0.51
CA GLU A 484 -28.21 28.21 -0.76
C GLU A 484 -29.62 28.41 -1.32
N GLU A 485 -30.03 27.55 -2.27
CA GLU A 485 -31.41 27.57 -2.79
C GLU A 485 -32.42 27.23 -1.69
N HIS A 486 -32.13 26.25 -0.83
CA HIS A 486 -33.04 25.89 0.27
C HIS A 486 -33.14 26.97 1.33
N MET A 487 -32.03 27.63 1.70
CA MET A 487 -32.02 28.76 2.61
C MET A 487 -32.76 29.96 2.02
N HIS A 488 -32.61 30.21 0.69
CA HIS A 488 -33.32 31.27 -0.01
C HIS A 488 -34.84 31.04 -0.07
N GLN A 489 -35.28 29.78 -0.13
CA GLN A 489 -36.69 29.39 -0.07
C GLN A 489 -37.28 29.55 1.33
N GLN A 490 -36.51 29.21 2.39
CA GLN A 490 -36.95 29.41 3.77
C GLN A 490 -37.05 30.88 4.19
N HIS A 491 -36.22 31.74 3.63
CA HIS A 491 -36.32 33.19 3.89
C HIS A 491 -37.43 33.89 3.10
N LYS A 492 -38.15 33.21 2.20
CA LYS A 492 -39.28 33.72 1.43
C LYS A 492 -40.64 33.28 1.98
N LEU A 493 -40.66 32.43 2.99
CA LEU A 493 -41.85 32.06 3.78
C LEU A 493 -41.86 32.81 5.11
#